data_8bef33c9a03b5ef7f1fc17952bee5d46
#
_entry.id   8bef33c9a03b5ef7f1fc17952bee5d46
#
_cell.length_a   1.000
_cell.length_b   1.000
_cell.length_c   1.000
_cell.angle_alpha   90.00
_cell.angle_beta   90.00
_cell.angle_gamma   90.00
#
_symmetry.space_group_name_H-M   'P 1'
#
loop_
_entity.id
_entity.type
_entity.pdbx_description
1 polymer ?
#
loop_
_entity_poly.entity_id
_entity_poly.type
_entity_poly.pdbx_seq_one_letter_code
_entity_poly.pdbx_strand_id
1 'polypeptide(L)'
;MALGETGAAGDRGLAQRPLLLRHRPARDATRLRALFLHGLASSGAVWDGLAPHLPPDLETWTADLPWRADHVQPWSRRPERTDWIVTALERLPDPPDVVVAHSFSANQLLDLLSREAEAGNDPYERYGIRGVVLVSPFYRRSPDDFAWDSVSGMQRDFLHIMEEGLRTHSARRITPEVRRHMAERVCERVGPYGWVRFFEHYLRTPWLRTELITVPGLVVTGQDDFAAAESAQLAADLPGAGLHMVPGCGHYPMSEHAESFSALVGAFLGRLPDRAAPHLTEK
;
A
#
# COMPACT_ATOMS: atom_id res chain seq x y z
N MET A 1 47.64 -15.17 13.89
CA MET A 1 47.01 -14.91 12.57
C MET A 1 45.51 -14.96 12.76
N ALA A 2 44.89 -13.80 12.95
CA ALA A 2 43.44 -13.66 13.15
C ALA A 2 42.80 -13.34 11.79
N LEU A 3 41.94 -14.20 11.32
CA LEU A 3 41.12 -13.94 10.13
C LEU A 3 39.81 -13.26 10.58
N GLY A 4 39.59 -12.07 10.02
CA GLY A 4 38.53 -11.16 10.44
C GLY A 4 37.11 -11.66 10.06
N GLU A 5 36.23 -11.64 11.03
CA GLU A 5 34.76 -11.68 10.86
C GLU A 5 34.28 -10.26 10.54
N THR A 6 34.16 -9.94 9.27
CA THR A 6 33.49 -8.70 8.80
C THR A 6 32.50 -9.01 7.72
N GLY A 7 31.28 -9.42 8.08
CA GLY A 7 30.22 -9.68 7.09
C GLY A 7 28.81 -9.83 7.63
N ALA A 8 28.63 -10.07 8.93
CA ALA A 8 27.32 -10.46 9.48
C ALA A 8 26.61 -9.36 10.31
N ALA A 9 27.22 -8.22 10.54
CA ALA A 9 26.65 -7.16 11.40
C ALA A 9 25.69 -6.21 10.67
N GLY A 10 25.87 -6.01 9.35
CA GLY A 10 25.01 -5.09 8.56
C GLY A 10 23.60 -5.60 8.33
N ASP A 11 23.46 -6.89 8.08
CA ASP A 11 22.15 -7.49 7.72
C ASP A 11 21.22 -7.68 8.94
N ARG A 12 21.79 -8.01 10.10
CA ARG A 12 21.00 -8.10 11.35
C ARG A 12 20.43 -6.76 11.83
N GLY A 13 21.09 -5.65 11.55
CA GLY A 13 20.66 -4.31 11.93
C GLY A 13 19.45 -3.82 11.13
N LEU A 14 19.32 -4.22 9.86
CA LEU A 14 18.19 -3.86 8.99
C LEU A 14 16.93 -4.62 9.38
N ALA A 15 17.02 -5.89 9.73
CA ALA A 15 15.89 -6.71 10.17
C ALA A 15 15.26 -6.24 11.49
N GLN A 16 15.97 -5.47 12.31
CA GLN A 16 15.49 -4.94 13.59
C GLN A 16 14.74 -3.59 13.45
N ARG A 17 14.85 -2.91 12.31
CA ARG A 17 14.16 -1.63 12.11
C ARG A 17 12.72 -1.85 11.65
N PRO A 18 11.72 -1.37 12.41
CA PRO A 18 10.32 -1.62 12.07
C PRO A 18 9.90 -0.94 10.76
N LEU A 19 10.44 0.22 10.44
CA LEU A 19 10.16 1.00 9.24
C LEU A 19 11.47 1.39 8.55
N LEU A 20 11.58 1.10 7.26
CA LEU A 20 12.68 1.52 6.39
C LEU A 20 12.12 2.34 5.24
N LEU A 21 12.78 3.44 4.91
CA LEU A 21 12.45 4.26 3.73
C LEU A 21 13.56 4.12 2.71
N ARG A 22 13.19 3.83 1.45
CA ARG A 22 14.09 3.79 0.31
C ARG A 22 13.77 4.95 -0.60
N HIS A 23 14.76 5.77 -0.90
CA HIS A 23 14.66 6.94 -1.76
C HIS A 23 15.15 6.62 -3.17
N ARG A 24 14.43 7.14 -4.13
CA ARG A 24 14.82 7.17 -5.52
C ARG A 24 14.59 8.59 -6.06
N PRO A 25 15.66 9.32 -6.39
CA PRO A 25 15.56 10.67 -6.94
C PRO A 25 14.87 10.63 -8.31
N ALA A 26 14.24 11.73 -8.67
CA ALA A 26 13.79 11.96 -10.04
C ALA A 26 15.00 11.93 -11.00
N ARG A 27 14.74 11.57 -12.26
CA ARG A 27 15.77 11.59 -13.33
C ARG A 27 15.96 13.01 -13.89
N ASP A 28 14.90 13.80 -13.80
CA ASP A 28 14.88 15.22 -14.17
C ASP A 28 14.68 16.09 -12.92
N ALA A 29 14.40 17.40 -13.10
CA ALA A 29 14.06 18.26 -11.97
C ALA A 29 12.78 17.75 -11.29
N THR A 30 12.82 17.53 -9.96
CA THR A 30 11.69 17.02 -9.19
C THR A 30 10.50 17.99 -9.25
N ARG A 31 9.40 17.52 -9.83
CA ARG A 31 8.11 18.23 -9.87
C ARG A 31 7.13 17.69 -8.85
N LEU A 32 7.11 16.39 -8.66
CA LEU A 32 6.20 15.67 -7.76
C LEU A 32 6.95 14.63 -6.93
N ARG A 33 6.41 14.32 -5.75
CA ARG A 33 6.91 13.29 -4.84
C ARG A 33 5.84 12.26 -4.56
N ALA A 34 6.18 10.98 -4.65
CA ALA A 34 5.29 9.88 -4.34
C ALA A 34 5.83 9.02 -3.19
N LEU A 35 4.94 8.63 -2.27
CA LEU A 35 5.21 7.61 -1.26
C LEU A 35 4.47 6.32 -1.63
N PHE A 36 5.21 5.21 -1.73
CA PHE A 36 4.69 3.89 -2.05
C PHE A 36 4.65 2.99 -0.81
N LEU A 37 3.49 2.39 -0.54
CA LEU A 37 3.19 1.58 0.65
C LEU A 37 2.73 0.18 0.23
N HIS A 38 3.46 -0.87 0.64
CA HIS A 38 3.17 -2.26 0.28
C HIS A 38 2.08 -2.89 1.15
N GLY A 39 1.47 -3.99 0.67
CA GLY A 39 0.45 -4.79 1.38
C GLY A 39 0.99 -5.68 2.49
N LEU A 40 0.08 -6.38 3.20
CA LEU A 40 0.42 -7.33 4.28
C LEU A 40 1.34 -8.45 3.76
N ALA A 41 2.37 -8.76 4.54
CA ALA A 41 3.37 -9.80 4.25
C ALA A 41 4.09 -9.65 2.89
N SER A 42 4.09 -8.43 2.32
CA SER A 42 4.84 -8.05 1.13
C SER A 42 6.14 -7.30 1.51
N SER A 43 6.66 -6.47 0.63
CA SER A 43 7.76 -5.52 0.89
C SER A 43 7.72 -4.39 -0.13
N GLY A 44 8.53 -3.35 0.08
CA GLY A 44 8.66 -2.27 -0.88
C GLY A 44 9.20 -2.71 -2.25
N ALA A 45 9.80 -3.89 -2.37
CA ALA A 45 10.26 -4.45 -3.64
C ALA A 45 9.13 -4.69 -4.65
N VAL A 46 7.87 -4.78 -4.19
CA VAL A 46 6.69 -4.88 -5.06
C VAL A 46 6.59 -3.74 -6.07
N TRP A 47 7.21 -2.61 -5.79
CA TRP A 47 7.20 -1.41 -6.61
C TRP A 47 8.42 -1.27 -7.53
N ASP A 48 9.43 -2.13 -7.41
CA ASP A 48 10.71 -1.97 -8.12
C ASP A 48 10.54 -2.05 -9.65
N GLY A 49 9.58 -2.85 -10.13
CA GLY A 49 9.24 -2.97 -11.55
C GLY A 49 8.68 -1.69 -12.20
N LEU A 50 8.15 -0.75 -11.40
CA LEU A 50 7.62 0.51 -11.92
C LEU A 50 8.72 1.49 -12.35
N ALA A 51 9.88 1.35 -11.76
CA ALA A 51 10.97 2.30 -11.85
C ALA A 51 11.33 2.78 -13.26
N PRO A 52 11.40 1.91 -14.31
CA PRO A 52 11.68 2.33 -15.67
C PRO A 52 10.54 3.13 -16.33
N HIS A 53 9.32 2.95 -15.86
CA HIS A 53 8.09 3.42 -16.50
C HIS A 53 7.49 4.67 -15.83
N LEU A 54 7.96 5.03 -14.62
CA LEU A 54 7.47 6.22 -13.92
C LEU A 54 7.96 7.52 -14.61
N PRO A 55 7.20 8.63 -14.49
CA PRO A 55 7.60 9.94 -15.00
C PRO A 55 9.02 10.33 -14.57
N PRO A 56 9.82 10.93 -15.45
CA PRO A 56 11.21 11.26 -15.15
C PRO A 56 11.37 12.34 -14.06
N ASP A 57 10.36 13.18 -13.88
CA ASP A 57 10.28 14.27 -12.90
C ASP A 57 9.62 13.84 -11.57
N LEU A 58 9.32 12.54 -11.40
CA LEU A 58 8.76 11.98 -10.19
C LEU A 58 9.86 11.46 -9.26
N GLU A 59 10.00 12.09 -8.10
CA GLU A 59 10.77 11.56 -6.97
C GLU A 59 9.95 10.53 -6.20
N THR A 60 10.53 9.39 -5.85
CA THR A 60 9.80 8.32 -5.17
C THR A 60 10.45 7.89 -3.88
N TRP A 61 9.61 7.66 -2.89
CA TRP A 61 9.93 7.03 -1.62
C TRP A 61 9.14 5.74 -1.49
N THR A 62 9.78 4.68 -1.08
CA THR A 62 9.15 3.39 -0.83
C THR A 62 9.35 3.00 0.62
N ALA A 63 8.26 2.72 1.34
CA ALA A 63 8.33 2.29 2.72
C ALA A 63 8.31 0.77 2.82
N ASP A 64 9.33 0.17 3.48
CA ASP A 64 9.24 -1.17 4.03
C ASP A 64 8.61 -1.09 5.42
N LEU A 65 7.31 -1.37 5.47
CA LEU A 65 6.47 -1.23 6.65
C LEU A 65 6.62 -2.43 7.60
N PRO A 66 6.25 -2.30 8.89
CA PRO A 66 6.45 -3.38 9.87
C PRO A 66 5.74 -4.69 9.54
N TRP A 67 4.70 -4.66 8.74
CA TRP A 67 3.99 -5.85 8.26
C TRP A 67 4.61 -6.51 7.02
N ARG A 68 5.87 -6.18 6.67
CA ARG A 68 6.60 -6.89 5.63
C ARG A 68 6.85 -8.35 5.99
N ALA A 69 7.08 -9.19 4.99
CA ALA A 69 7.13 -10.64 5.12
C ALA A 69 8.12 -11.17 6.19
N ASP A 70 9.26 -10.50 6.39
CA ASP A 70 10.29 -10.88 7.36
C ASP A 70 10.06 -10.31 8.77
N HIS A 71 9.12 -9.36 8.92
CA HIS A 71 8.88 -8.66 10.19
C HIS A 71 7.41 -8.73 10.68
N VAL A 72 6.53 -9.40 9.95
CA VAL A 72 5.08 -9.47 10.27
C VAL A 72 4.79 -10.05 11.66
N GLN A 73 5.55 -11.04 12.12
CA GLN A 73 5.34 -11.64 13.45
C GLN A 73 5.75 -10.69 14.59
N PRO A 74 6.95 -10.08 14.61
CA PRO A 74 7.29 -9.09 15.62
C PRO A 74 6.31 -7.93 15.68
N TRP A 75 5.82 -7.46 14.52
CA TRP A 75 4.85 -6.37 14.46
C TRP A 75 3.48 -6.80 15.00
N SER A 76 2.91 -7.90 14.51
CA SER A 76 1.53 -8.27 14.82
C SER A 76 1.32 -8.65 16.29
N ARG A 77 2.37 -9.14 16.96
CA ARG A 77 2.33 -9.55 18.37
C ARG A 77 2.56 -8.42 19.37
N ARG A 78 2.87 -7.20 18.90
CA ARG A 78 3.01 -6.04 19.80
C ARG A 78 1.63 -5.55 20.23
N PRO A 79 1.42 -5.26 21.52
CA PRO A 79 0.15 -4.73 22.02
C PRO A 79 -0.05 -3.27 21.57
N GLU A 80 1.03 -2.50 21.40
CA GLU A 80 0.98 -1.09 21.04
C GLU A 80 0.49 -0.93 19.59
N ARG A 81 -0.41 0.01 19.39
CA ARG A 81 -0.91 0.41 18.07
C ARG A 81 -0.19 1.70 17.66
N THR A 82 0.77 1.58 16.79
CA THR A 82 1.43 2.71 16.17
C THR A 82 0.80 2.95 14.80
N ASP A 83 0.44 4.19 14.50
CA ASP A 83 0.04 4.58 13.16
C ASP A 83 1.28 4.67 12.27
N TRP A 84 1.56 3.56 11.58
CA TRP A 84 2.75 3.45 10.75
C TRP A 84 2.66 4.24 9.45
N ILE A 85 1.45 4.56 8.98
CA ILE A 85 1.28 5.44 7.82
C ILE A 85 1.72 6.86 8.21
N VAL A 86 1.21 7.38 9.34
CA VAL A 86 1.65 8.68 9.89
C VAL A 86 3.17 8.67 10.15
N THR A 87 3.69 7.61 10.77
CA THR A 87 5.13 7.50 11.03
C THR A 87 5.96 7.52 9.72
N ALA A 88 5.46 6.94 8.64
CA ALA A 88 6.14 6.97 7.34
C ALA A 88 6.11 8.38 6.75
N LEU A 89 4.96 9.05 6.78
CA LEU A 89 4.79 10.44 6.30
C LEU A 89 5.72 11.42 7.05
N GLU A 90 5.74 11.33 8.38
CA GLU A 90 6.56 12.22 9.23
C GLU A 90 8.07 12.01 9.10
N ARG A 91 8.51 10.84 8.60
CA ARG A 91 9.94 10.53 8.38
C ARG A 91 10.46 10.94 7.02
N LEU A 92 9.60 11.35 6.12
CA LEU A 92 10.03 11.91 4.84
C LEU A 92 10.71 13.27 5.07
N PRO A 93 11.78 13.60 4.34
CA PRO A 93 12.41 14.91 4.44
C PRO A 93 11.52 16.03 3.94
N ASP A 94 10.67 15.72 2.95
CA ASP A 94 9.66 16.61 2.38
C ASP A 94 8.34 15.87 2.24
N PRO A 95 7.18 16.52 2.39
CA PRO A 95 5.87 15.92 2.21
C PRO A 95 5.68 15.32 0.81
N PRO A 96 5.02 14.15 0.69
CA PRO A 96 4.68 13.59 -0.60
C PRO A 96 3.46 14.29 -1.21
N ASP A 97 3.45 14.49 -2.53
CA ASP A 97 2.26 14.98 -3.25
C ASP A 97 1.21 13.87 -3.41
N VAL A 98 1.66 12.63 -3.53
CA VAL A 98 0.77 11.47 -3.69
C VAL A 98 1.22 10.30 -2.83
N VAL A 99 0.25 9.58 -2.27
CA VAL A 99 0.47 8.29 -1.60
C VAL A 99 -0.15 7.18 -2.44
N VAL A 100 0.65 6.20 -2.81
CA VAL A 100 0.24 4.99 -3.53
C VAL A 100 0.27 3.83 -2.56
N ALA A 101 -0.87 3.29 -2.20
CA ALA A 101 -1.00 2.27 -1.17
C ALA A 101 -1.66 1.01 -1.71
N HIS A 102 -1.08 -0.16 -1.42
CA HIS A 102 -1.56 -1.46 -1.87
C HIS A 102 -2.23 -2.24 -0.74
N SER A 103 -3.42 -2.81 -1.02
CA SER A 103 -4.07 -3.82 -0.19
C SER A 103 -4.23 -3.34 1.27
N PHE A 104 -3.68 -4.03 2.24
CA PHE A 104 -3.71 -3.67 3.66
C PHE A 104 -3.26 -2.22 3.95
N SER A 105 -2.24 -1.72 3.26
CA SER A 105 -1.83 -0.32 3.41
C SER A 105 -2.86 0.65 2.85
N ALA A 106 -3.60 0.28 1.79
CA ALA A 106 -4.70 1.08 1.27
C ALA A 106 -5.81 1.22 2.32
N ASN A 107 -6.16 0.14 3.01
CA ASN A 107 -7.12 0.18 4.10
C ASN A 107 -6.67 1.05 5.28
N GLN A 108 -5.39 0.97 5.66
CA GLN A 108 -4.85 1.82 6.71
C GLN A 108 -4.82 3.31 6.31
N LEU A 109 -4.49 3.59 5.04
CA LEU A 109 -4.54 4.97 4.52
C LEU A 109 -5.97 5.51 4.51
N LEU A 110 -6.95 4.70 4.12
CA LEU A 110 -8.37 5.08 4.18
C LEU A 110 -8.83 5.37 5.61
N ASP A 111 -8.43 4.55 6.59
CA ASP A 111 -8.74 4.77 8.01
C ASP A 111 -8.12 6.10 8.50
N LEU A 112 -6.88 6.40 8.10
CA LEU A 112 -6.24 7.68 8.38
C LEU A 112 -7.03 8.85 7.78
N LEU A 113 -7.33 8.79 6.48
CA LEU A 113 -8.05 9.87 5.79
C LEU A 113 -9.45 10.10 6.38
N SER A 114 -10.18 9.03 6.72
CA SER A 114 -11.49 9.10 7.38
C SER A 114 -11.39 9.80 8.74
N ARG A 115 -10.43 9.40 9.58
CA ARG A 115 -10.21 10.03 10.91
C ARG A 115 -9.82 11.50 10.80
N GLU A 116 -8.96 11.86 9.85
CA GLU A 116 -8.58 13.25 9.62
C GLU A 116 -9.77 14.09 9.16
N ALA A 117 -10.57 13.57 8.21
CA ALA A 117 -11.77 14.25 7.72
C ALA A 117 -12.82 14.43 8.83
N GLU A 118 -13.05 13.42 9.67
CA GLU A 118 -13.93 13.52 10.86
C GLU A 118 -13.44 14.58 11.87
N ALA A 119 -12.12 14.73 12.00
CA ALA A 119 -11.51 15.74 12.85
C ALA A 119 -11.51 17.14 12.22
N GLY A 120 -11.96 17.28 10.96
CA GLY A 120 -11.94 18.54 10.21
C GLY A 120 -10.56 18.94 9.71
N ASN A 121 -9.62 17.99 9.65
CA ASN A 121 -8.27 18.23 9.13
C ASN A 121 -8.21 17.99 7.62
N ASP A 122 -7.48 18.87 6.91
CA ASP A 122 -7.16 18.67 5.49
C ASP A 122 -5.87 17.84 5.36
N PRO A 123 -5.89 16.69 4.67
CA PRO A 123 -4.70 15.89 4.43
C PRO A 123 -3.60 16.62 3.67
N TYR A 124 -3.95 17.59 2.81
CA TYR A 124 -2.97 18.44 2.14
C TYR A 124 -2.25 19.37 3.13
N GLU A 125 -2.99 20.06 3.98
CA GLU A 125 -2.39 20.97 4.97
C GLU A 125 -1.52 20.20 5.98
N ARG A 126 -1.98 19.02 6.39
CA ARG A 126 -1.31 18.23 7.43
C ARG A 126 -0.12 17.42 6.92
N TYR A 127 -0.24 16.80 5.76
CA TYR A 127 0.74 15.82 5.25
C TYR A 127 1.25 16.14 3.85
N GLY A 128 0.77 17.20 3.21
CA GLY A 128 1.10 17.57 1.83
C GLY A 128 0.40 16.72 0.77
N ILE A 129 -0.53 15.81 1.15
CA ILE A 129 -1.17 14.84 0.26
C ILE A 129 -2.16 15.55 -0.66
N ARG A 130 -1.87 15.56 -1.96
CA ARG A 130 -2.71 16.15 -3.03
C ARG A 130 -3.54 15.11 -3.77
N GLY A 131 -3.18 13.84 -3.64
CA GLY A 131 -3.90 12.73 -4.23
C GLY A 131 -3.49 11.39 -3.65
N VAL A 132 -4.37 10.39 -3.81
CA VAL A 132 -4.11 9.02 -3.37
C VAL A 132 -4.41 8.02 -4.47
N VAL A 133 -3.58 6.98 -4.56
CA VAL A 133 -3.81 5.82 -5.42
C VAL A 133 -3.99 4.60 -4.52
N LEU A 134 -5.18 4.03 -4.52
CA LEU A 134 -5.57 2.87 -3.72
C LEU A 134 -5.56 1.64 -4.61
N VAL A 135 -4.65 0.72 -4.37
CA VAL A 135 -4.46 -0.46 -5.20
C VAL A 135 -5.02 -1.68 -4.49
N SER A 136 -6.04 -2.30 -5.09
CA SER A 136 -6.70 -3.50 -4.56
C SER A 136 -7.13 -3.39 -3.09
N PRO A 137 -7.84 -2.31 -2.71
CA PRO A 137 -8.35 -2.13 -1.35
C PRO A 137 -9.50 -3.09 -1.06
N PHE A 138 -9.64 -3.47 0.22
CA PHE A 138 -10.80 -4.21 0.74
C PHE A 138 -11.81 -3.23 1.31
N TYR A 139 -13.10 -3.43 0.98
CA TYR A 139 -14.13 -2.52 1.44
C TYR A 139 -15.51 -3.17 1.49
N ARG A 140 -16.21 -2.96 2.57
CA ARG A 140 -17.64 -3.27 2.70
C ARG A 140 -18.38 -2.03 3.17
N ARG A 141 -19.55 -1.78 2.56
CA ARG A 141 -20.36 -0.59 2.86
C ARG A 141 -21.16 -0.75 4.15
N SER A 142 -21.59 -1.97 4.45
CA SER A 142 -22.44 -2.28 5.59
C SER A 142 -21.87 -3.40 6.45
N PRO A 143 -22.08 -3.37 7.78
CA PRO A 143 -21.78 -4.52 8.63
C PRO A 143 -22.51 -5.80 8.17
N ASP A 144 -23.69 -5.68 7.58
CA ASP A 144 -24.47 -6.81 7.07
C ASP A 144 -23.84 -7.48 5.83
N ASP A 145 -22.86 -6.82 5.19
CA ASP A 145 -22.08 -7.40 4.09
C ASP A 145 -21.06 -8.44 4.58
N PHE A 146 -20.83 -8.53 5.89
CA PHE A 146 -19.94 -9.52 6.50
C PHE A 146 -20.71 -10.77 6.94
N ALA A 147 -20.78 -11.77 6.07
CA ALA A 147 -21.24 -13.10 6.45
C ALA A 147 -20.10 -13.93 7.04
N TRP A 148 -20.40 -14.81 7.99
CA TRP A 148 -19.38 -15.69 8.60
C TRP A 148 -18.65 -16.55 7.57
N ASP A 149 -19.38 -17.04 6.56
CA ASP A 149 -18.82 -17.83 5.46
C ASP A 149 -17.81 -17.02 4.62
N SER A 150 -18.08 -15.72 4.39
CA SER A 150 -17.16 -14.83 3.69
C SER A 150 -15.86 -14.65 4.47
N VAL A 151 -15.97 -14.42 5.79
CA VAL A 151 -14.80 -14.25 6.67
C VAL A 151 -13.98 -15.53 6.76
N SER A 152 -14.63 -16.69 6.89
CA SER A 152 -13.95 -17.99 6.99
C SER A 152 -13.30 -18.42 5.65
N GLY A 153 -13.85 -17.97 4.52
CA GLY A 153 -13.31 -18.19 3.17
C GLY A 153 -12.01 -17.43 2.90
N MET A 154 -11.83 -16.28 3.52
CA MET A 154 -10.69 -15.38 3.26
C MET A 154 -9.32 -16.00 3.47
N GLN A 155 -9.19 -17.02 4.29
CA GLN A 155 -7.92 -17.74 4.46
C GLN A 155 -7.46 -18.42 3.15
N ARG A 156 -8.41 -18.96 2.36
CA ARG A 156 -8.11 -19.57 1.04
C ARG A 156 -7.79 -18.50 0.02
N ASP A 157 -8.55 -17.39 0.03
CA ASP A 157 -8.37 -16.28 -0.88
C ASP A 157 -7.02 -15.60 -0.63
N PHE A 158 -6.63 -15.47 0.64
CA PHE A 158 -5.32 -14.95 1.01
C PHE A 158 -4.16 -15.85 0.58
N LEU A 159 -4.31 -17.17 0.67
CA LEU A 159 -3.32 -18.12 0.15
C LEU A 159 -3.13 -17.90 -1.36
N HIS A 160 -4.22 -17.73 -2.10
CA HIS A 160 -4.18 -17.45 -3.54
C HIS A 160 -3.45 -16.13 -3.84
N ILE A 161 -3.73 -15.06 -3.10
CA ILE A 161 -2.99 -13.79 -3.22
C ILE A 161 -1.49 -13.99 -3.00
N MET A 162 -1.10 -14.77 -1.99
CA MET A 162 0.32 -15.03 -1.73
C MET A 162 0.97 -15.83 -2.86
N GLU A 163 0.25 -16.79 -3.45
CA GLU A 163 0.71 -17.52 -4.65
C GLU A 163 0.90 -16.59 -5.85
N GLU A 164 -0.02 -15.65 -6.08
CA GLU A 164 0.09 -14.63 -7.14
C GLU A 164 1.29 -13.72 -6.90
N GLY A 165 1.44 -13.19 -5.70
CA GLY A 165 2.58 -12.35 -5.34
C GLY A 165 3.92 -13.05 -5.59
N LEU A 166 4.04 -14.31 -5.21
CA LEU A 166 5.22 -15.12 -5.48
C LEU A 166 5.43 -15.37 -6.98
N ARG A 167 4.36 -15.55 -7.77
CA ARG A 167 4.44 -15.74 -9.23
C ARG A 167 4.98 -14.49 -9.91
N THR A 168 4.52 -13.32 -9.51
CA THR A 168 4.87 -12.04 -10.14
C THR A 168 6.25 -11.54 -9.75
N HIS A 169 6.74 -11.89 -8.55
CA HIS A 169 8.01 -11.38 -8.01
C HIS A 169 9.18 -12.37 -8.12
N SER A 170 8.93 -13.64 -8.48
CA SER A 170 10.00 -14.62 -8.57
C SER A 170 10.72 -14.53 -9.92
N ALA A 171 11.98 -14.08 -9.90
CA ALA A 171 12.87 -14.10 -11.07
C ALA A 171 13.18 -15.53 -11.56
N ARG A 172 12.98 -16.55 -10.73
CA ARG A 172 13.17 -17.96 -11.03
C ARG A 172 11.82 -18.63 -11.30
N ARG A 173 11.76 -19.47 -12.33
CA ARG A 173 10.63 -20.36 -12.55
C ARG A 173 10.61 -21.42 -11.43
N ILE A 174 9.74 -21.21 -10.44
CA ILE A 174 9.44 -22.19 -9.40
C ILE A 174 8.22 -22.99 -9.82
N THR A 175 8.18 -24.29 -9.45
CA THR A 175 7.03 -25.12 -9.75
C THR A 175 5.79 -24.67 -8.99
N PRO A 176 4.57 -24.97 -9.47
CA PRO A 176 3.34 -24.63 -8.74
C PRO A 176 3.33 -25.16 -7.30
N GLU A 177 3.83 -26.37 -7.08
CA GLU A 177 3.89 -27.01 -5.75
C GLU A 177 4.83 -26.23 -4.81
N VAL A 178 6.01 -25.86 -5.27
CA VAL A 178 6.98 -25.07 -4.48
C VAL A 178 6.39 -23.71 -4.18
N ARG A 179 5.75 -23.05 -5.16
CA ARG A 179 5.10 -21.75 -4.97
C ARG A 179 4.00 -21.83 -3.92
N ARG A 180 3.12 -22.83 -4.00
CA ARG A 180 2.06 -23.06 -3.03
C ARG A 180 2.64 -23.27 -1.62
N HIS A 181 3.65 -24.11 -1.48
CA HIS A 181 4.30 -24.33 -0.19
C HIS A 181 4.92 -23.04 0.38
N MET A 182 5.54 -22.23 -0.47
CA MET A 182 6.07 -20.91 -0.05
C MET A 182 4.94 -19.98 0.40
N ALA A 183 3.81 -19.95 -0.29
CA ALA A 183 2.64 -19.16 0.07
C ALA A 183 2.05 -19.60 1.41
N GLU A 184 1.93 -20.92 1.63
CA GLU A 184 1.53 -21.51 2.91
C GLU A 184 2.44 -21.06 4.06
N ARG A 185 3.76 -21.04 3.84
CA ARG A 185 4.74 -20.55 4.84
C ARG A 185 4.58 -19.06 5.12
N VAL A 186 4.21 -18.25 4.13
CA VAL A 186 3.90 -16.84 4.35
C VAL A 186 2.63 -16.70 5.20
N CYS A 187 1.57 -17.44 4.89
CA CYS A 187 0.32 -17.45 5.66
C CYS A 187 0.56 -17.87 7.12
N GLU A 188 1.35 -18.95 7.36
CA GLU A 188 1.75 -19.38 8.68
C GLU A 188 2.51 -18.29 9.45
N ARG A 189 3.36 -17.55 8.76
CA ARG A 189 4.13 -16.44 9.36
C ARG A 189 3.24 -15.26 9.74
N VAL A 190 2.23 -14.93 8.92
CA VAL A 190 1.20 -13.94 9.27
C VAL A 190 0.50 -14.40 10.57
N GLY A 191 0.07 -15.65 10.62
CA GLY A 191 -0.51 -16.28 11.79
C GLY A 191 -1.75 -15.57 12.34
N PRO A 192 -2.29 -16.02 13.48
CA PRO A 192 -3.55 -15.49 14.01
C PRO A 192 -3.47 -14.00 14.39
N TYR A 193 -2.33 -13.54 14.91
CA TYR A 193 -2.18 -12.13 15.27
C TYR A 193 -2.14 -11.20 14.05
N GLY A 194 -1.46 -11.60 12.97
CA GLY A 194 -1.46 -10.83 11.72
C GLY A 194 -2.85 -10.78 11.08
N TRP A 195 -3.60 -11.89 11.16
CA TRP A 195 -5.00 -11.95 10.73
C TRP A 195 -5.89 -11.01 11.54
N VAL A 196 -5.77 -11.00 12.88
CA VAL A 196 -6.53 -10.08 13.73
C VAL A 196 -6.24 -8.63 13.32
N ARG A 197 -4.98 -8.27 13.06
CA ARG A 197 -4.62 -6.93 12.59
C ARG A 197 -5.28 -6.59 11.24
N PHE A 198 -5.29 -7.53 10.31
CA PHE A 198 -5.98 -7.34 9.03
C PHE A 198 -7.48 -7.12 9.24
N PHE A 199 -8.14 -7.98 10.02
CA PHE A 199 -9.57 -7.90 10.27
C PHE A 199 -9.97 -6.66 11.06
N GLU A 200 -9.13 -6.16 11.95
CA GLU A 200 -9.37 -4.89 12.67
C GLU A 200 -9.63 -3.72 11.71
N HIS A 201 -8.90 -3.65 10.58
CA HIS A 201 -9.12 -2.62 9.57
C HIS A 201 -10.25 -2.98 8.61
N TYR A 202 -10.30 -4.23 8.16
CA TYR A 202 -11.32 -4.64 7.18
C TYR A 202 -12.74 -4.56 7.75
N LEU A 203 -12.96 -5.09 8.96
CA LEU A 203 -14.29 -5.06 9.60
C LEU A 203 -14.73 -3.64 9.98
N ARG A 204 -13.83 -2.66 10.00
CA ARG A 204 -14.16 -1.25 10.27
C ARG A 204 -14.56 -0.47 9.02
N THR A 205 -14.41 -1.03 7.84
CA THR A 205 -14.69 -0.31 6.58
C THR A 205 -16.12 0.23 6.48
N PRO A 206 -17.18 -0.40 7.05
CA PRO A 206 -18.53 0.16 7.04
C PRO A 206 -18.69 1.49 7.80
N TRP A 207 -17.77 1.78 8.70
CA TRP A 207 -17.81 3.02 9.52
C TRP A 207 -16.82 4.09 9.05
N LEU A 208 -16.14 3.86 7.92
CA LEU A 208 -15.33 4.92 7.30
C LEU A 208 -16.24 6.01 6.74
N ARG A 209 -15.88 7.24 7.01
CA ARG A 209 -16.58 8.42 6.49
C ARG A 209 -16.08 8.76 5.09
N THR A 210 -16.27 7.81 4.16
CA THR A 210 -15.79 7.92 2.78
C THR A 210 -16.31 9.18 2.08
N GLU A 211 -17.51 9.61 2.42
CA GLU A 211 -18.16 10.81 1.89
C GLU A 211 -17.46 12.13 2.30
N LEU A 212 -16.65 12.10 3.36
CA LEU A 212 -15.85 13.24 3.82
C LEU A 212 -14.44 13.27 3.24
N ILE A 213 -13.99 12.19 2.58
CA ILE A 213 -12.66 12.10 1.97
C ILE A 213 -12.70 12.80 0.61
N THR A 214 -12.29 14.05 0.57
CA THR A 214 -12.35 14.89 -0.64
C THR A 214 -11.03 14.97 -1.41
N VAL A 215 -9.96 14.36 -0.90
CA VAL A 215 -8.67 14.29 -1.61
C VAL A 215 -8.86 13.51 -2.93
N PRO A 216 -8.34 14.02 -4.06
CA PRO A 216 -8.41 13.32 -5.34
C PRO A 216 -7.92 11.89 -5.23
N GLY A 217 -8.74 10.93 -5.69
CA GLY A 217 -8.47 9.49 -5.56
C GLY A 217 -8.46 8.75 -6.89
N LEU A 218 -7.62 7.73 -7.00
CA LEU A 218 -7.66 6.73 -8.05
C LEU A 218 -7.66 5.34 -7.39
N VAL A 219 -8.71 4.55 -7.63
CA VAL A 219 -8.75 3.14 -7.24
C VAL A 219 -8.35 2.28 -8.44
N VAL A 220 -7.34 1.43 -8.25
CA VAL A 220 -6.86 0.49 -9.28
C VAL A 220 -6.95 -0.92 -8.74
N THR A 221 -7.58 -1.83 -9.48
CA THR A 221 -7.67 -3.25 -9.11
C THR A 221 -7.56 -4.12 -10.36
N GLY A 222 -7.17 -5.39 -10.20
CA GLY A 222 -7.29 -6.36 -11.28
C GLY A 222 -8.74 -6.79 -11.46
N GLN A 223 -9.13 -7.11 -12.69
CA GLN A 223 -10.47 -7.63 -12.98
C GLN A 223 -10.70 -9.00 -12.36
N ASP A 224 -9.63 -9.81 -12.23
CA ASP A 224 -9.66 -11.16 -11.67
C ASP A 224 -9.30 -11.16 -10.16
N ASP A 225 -9.11 -9.98 -9.56
CA ASP A 225 -8.89 -9.82 -8.13
C ASP A 225 -10.18 -10.12 -7.36
N PHE A 226 -10.10 -10.93 -6.31
CA PHE A 226 -11.28 -11.19 -5.47
C PHE A 226 -11.78 -9.93 -4.74
N ALA A 227 -10.94 -8.90 -4.57
CA ALA A 227 -11.33 -7.59 -4.04
C ALA A 227 -11.88 -6.63 -5.13
N ALA A 228 -12.03 -7.08 -6.40
CA ALA A 228 -12.43 -6.21 -7.50
C ALA A 228 -13.78 -5.52 -7.26
N ALA A 229 -14.80 -6.28 -6.82
CA ALA A 229 -16.13 -5.74 -6.52
C ALA A 229 -16.09 -4.73 -5.34
N GLU A 230 -15.31 -5.02 -4.31
CA GLU A 230 -15.14 -4.15 -3.15
C GLU A 230 -14.39 -2.86 -3.52
N SER A 231 -13.36 -2.96 -4.35
CA SER A 231 -12.62 -1.83 -4.90
C SER A 231 -13.52 -0.92 -5.74
N ALA A 232 -14.40 -1.50 -6.56
CA ALA A 232 -15.36 -0.75 -7.36
C ALA A 232 -16.40 -0.04 -6.47
N GLN A 233 -16.85 -0.71 -5.42
CA GLN A 233 -17.78 -0.13 -4.45
C GLN A 233 -17.14 1.05 -3.70
N LEU A 234 -15.89 0.91 -3.26
CA LEU A 234 -15.15 1.99 -2.61
C LEU A 234 -14.99 3.20 -3.55
N ALA A 235 -14.63 2.97 -4.81
CA ALA A 235 -14.50 4.06 -5.79
C ALA A 235 -15.81 4.82 -6.00
N ALA A 236 -16.95 4.12 -5.93
CA ALA A 236 -18.29 4.74 -6.03
C ALA A 236 -18.64 5.56 -4.78
N ASP A 237 -18.10 5.21 -3.62
CA ASP A 237 -18.38 5.87 -2.34
C ASP A 237 -17.41 7.02 -2.00
N LEU A 238 -16.27 7.10 -2.70
CA LEU A 238 -15.31 8.18 -2.55
C LEU A 238 -15.63 9.33 -3.50
N PRO A 239 -15.90 10.56 -3.01
CA PRO A 239 -16.20 11.71 -3.85
C PRO A 239 -15.09 12.00 -4.86
N GLY A 240 -15.43 11.95 -6.16
CA GLY A 240 -14.50 12.28 -7.23
C GLY A 240 -13.37 11.27 -7.48
N ALA A 241 -13.42 10.08 -6.88
CA ALA A 241 -12.45 9.04 -7.17
C ALA A 241 -12.69 8.40 -8.54
N GLY A 242 -11.60 8.17 -9.27
CA GLY A 242 -11.62 7.35 -10.49
C GLY A 242 -11.46 5.87 -10.15
N LEU A 243 -12.07 4.99 -10.98
CA LEU A 243 -11.85 3.56 -10.94
C LEU A 243 -11.14 3.09 -12.21
N HIS A 244 -10.13 2.24 -12.06
CA HIS A 244 -9.54 1.51 -13.17
C HIS A 244 -9.40 0.02 -12.84
N MET A 245 -10.10 -0.82 -13.62
CA MET A 245 -10.00 -2.27 -13.53
C MET A 245 -9.09 -2.79 -14.63
N VAL A 246 -7.99 -3.44 -14.26
CA VAL A 246 -6.99 -3.97 -15.21
C VAL A 246 -7.44 -5.34 -15.71
N PRO A 247 -7.71 -5.53 -17.01
CA PRO A 247 -8.17 -6.81 -17.55
C PRO A 247 -7.12 -7.92 -17.40
N GLY A 248 -7.55 -9.14 -17.07
CA GLY A 248 -6.71 -10.31 -16.93
C GLY A 248 -5.62 -10.18 -15.87
N CYS A 249 -5.87 -9.38 -14.85
CA CYS A 249 -4.95 -9.07 -13.77
C CYS A 249 -5.58 -9.45 -12.42
N GLY A 250 -4.77 -10.01 -11.52
CA GLY A 250 -5.15 -10.33 -10.16
C GLY A 250 -4.85 -9.19 -9.16
N HIS A 251 -4.39 -9.57 -7.97
CA HIS A 251 -4.21 -8.65 -6.84
C HIS A 251 -2.98 -7.71 -6.94
N TYR A 252 -2.11 -7.91 -7.94
CA TYR A 252 -0.84 -7.18 -8.07
C TYR A 252 -0.69 -6.43 -9.41
N PRO A 253 -1.59 -5.49 -9.77
CA PRO A 253 -1.54 -4.78 -11.05
C PRO A 253 -0.20 -4.06 -11.29
N MET A 254 0.45 -3.56 -10.23
CA MET A 254 1.76 -2.90 -10.30
C MET A 254 2.90 -3.85 -10.67
N SER A 255 2.73 -5.16 -10.49
CA SER A 255 3.74 -6.17 -10.81
C SER A 255 3.41 -6.94 -12.08
N GLU A 256 2.13 -7.19 -12.33
CA GLU A 256 1.66 -7.92 -13.51
C GLU A 256 1.65 -7.05 -14.77
N HIS A 257 1.33 -5.77 -14.60
CA HIS A 257 1.17 -4.78 -15.69
C HIS A 257 1.90 -3.46 -15.37
N ALA A 258 3.20 -3.55 -15.02
CA ALA A 258 3.99 -2.44 -14.48
C ALA A 258 3.99 -1.20 -15.40
N GLU A 259 4.09 -1.38 -16.71
CA GLU A 259 4.08 -0.28 -17.69
C GLU A 259 2.71 0.43 -17.70
N SER A 260 1.62 -0.33 -17.89
CA SER A 260 0.25 0.21 -17.92
C SER A 260 -0.12 0.85 -16.58
N PHE A 261 0.24 0.21 -15.46
CA PHE A 261 0.03 0.78 -14.13
C PHE A 261 0.78 2.11 -13.94
N SER A 262 2.04 2.18 -14.37
CA SER A 262 2.83 3.42 -14.29
C SER A 262 2.24 4.53 -15.16
N ALA A 263 1.72 4.20 -16.34
CA ALA A 263 1.03 5.14 -17.21
C ALA A 263 -0.25 5.69 -16.56
N LEU A 264 -1.03 4.83 -15.88
CA LEU A 264 -2.22 5.25 -15.11
C LEU A 264 -1.86 6.21 -13.97
N VAL A 265 -0.84 5.86 -13.19
CA VAL A 265 -0.34 6.73 -12.11
C VAL A 265 0.16 8.06 -12.70
N GLY A 266 0.94 8.03 -13.78
CA GLY A 266 1.42 9.23 -14.46
C GLY A 266 0.28 10.13 -14.95
N ALA A 267 -0.76 9.55 -15.55
CA ALA A 267 -1.95 10.28 -16.00
C ALA A 267 -2.75 10.86 -14.82
N PHE A 268 -2.82 10.17 -13.70
CA PHE A 268 -3.44 10.69 -12.48
C PHE A 268 -2.65 11.86 -11.91
N LEU A 269 -1.32 11.73 -11.80
CA LEU A 269 -0.43 12.79 -11.33
C LEU A 269 -0.53 14.06 -12.18
N GLY A 270 -0.67 13.92 -13.50
CA GLY A 270 -0.84 15.04 -14.42
C GLY A 270 -2.15 15.82 -14.25
N ARG A 271 -3.12 15.28 -13.53
CA ARG A 271 -4.42 15.91 -13.23
C ARG A 271 -4.51 16.48 -11.82
N LEU A 272 -3.51 16.25 -10.97
CA LEU A 272 -3.51 16.82 -9.63
C LEU A 272 -3.45 18.35 -9.72
N PRO A 273 -4.21 19.07 -8.87
CA PRO A 273 -4.15 20.52 -8.81
C PRO A 273 -2.72 20.95 -8.50
N ASP A 274 -2.26 22.07 -9.07
CA ASP A 274 -0.95 22.61 -8.74
C ASP A 274 -0.85 22.94 -7.25
N ARG A 275 0.38 22.89 -6.70
CA ARG A 275 0.60 23.39 -5.33
C ARG A 275 0.13 24.83 -5.30
N ALA A 276 -0.87 25.13 -4.48
CA ALA A 276 -1.21 26.51 -4.19
C ALA A 276 0.09 27.21 -3.71
N ALA A 277 0.45 28.32 -4.34
CA ALA A 277 1.56 29.12 -3.85
C ALA A 277 1.31 29.42 -2.36
N PRO A 278 2.32 29.26 -1.47
CA PRO A 278 2.13 29.56 -0.06
C PRO A 278 1.54 30.96 0.03
N HIS A 279 0.37 31.07 0.66
CA HIS A 279 -0.20 32.38 0.98
C HIS A 279 0.84 33.12 1.83
N LEU A 280 1.57 34.04 1.19
CA LEU A 280 2.36 34.99 1.91
C LEU A 280 1.36 35.82 2.72
N THR A 281 1.13 35.43 3.96
CA THR A 281 0.49 36.30 4.95
C THR A 281 1.44 37.47 5.14
N GLU A 282 1.18 38.56 4.43
CA GLU A 282 1.75 39.89 4.77
C GLU A 282 1.39 40.17 6.23
N LYS A 283 2.43 40.30 7.03
CA LYS A 283 2.33 40.77 8.42
C LYS A 283 2.26 42.29 8.44
#